data_e27df90ef0f981b4244211fa4a01736a
#
_entry.id   e27df90ef0f981b4244211fa4a01736a
#
_cell.length_a   1.000
_cell.length_b   1.000
_cell.length_c   1.000
_cell.angle_alpha   90.00
_cell.angle_beta   90.00
_cell.angle_gamma   90.00
#
_symmetry.space_group_name_H-M   'P 1'
#
loop_
_entity.id
_entity.type
_entity.pdbx_description
1 polymer ?
#
loop_
_entity_poly.entity_id
_entity_poly.type
_entity_poly.pdbx_seq_one_letter_code
_entity_poly.pdbx_strand_id
1 'polypeptide(L)'
;MGLNSRACGVGGPGESWGMLIRWCAVFGLMCLALNARGQALDGLVASPELWETQRSDFVEKDGAMGFYWLSEARDRAETHLRSVTLFSEPVYEVDAEFGGEKLSGLTFSIYNRGDAADITREQLTALVTYCTNQLTALTKVQWADEGQEASDAVKAHALVWHTAVSDYRLEYSFTREVKTLGVPFRAEFVRLRITPAEKPKSFMAEALASASPQGVVFDGPSHVKKDVSGDVRIETVPMVDQGQKGYCVVATAERVMRYYGIPVDEHELAEMANTSATRGTSDAAMLDSLKKLSQRLQVKVRFLEGMDVRQILALIREYNLRAREAQQPVVPDQGPVLDVQQIYTAMNPALLKAARTHNKAEVDRFQQMVQDHIDQGIPILWSVIVGVVPEANVPKGIGGHMRLIIGYNTSTNQILYSDSWGPGFELERMPVGDAWTMTTAMNTIEPIGGSEDEGP
;
A
#
# COMPACT_ATOMS: atom_id res chain seq x y z
N MET A 1 27.88 45.25 38.72
CA MET A 1 27.87 46.68 38.39
C MET A 1 27.07 46.78 37.11
N GLY A 2 25.87 47.21 37.09
CA GLY A 2 25.15 48.38 37.55
C GLY A 2 24.40 48.87 36.34
N LEU A 3 23.06 48.69 36.28
CA LEU A 3 22.00 49.71 36.46
C LEU A 3 21.98 50.78 35.34
N ASN A 4 20.93 51.05 34.60
CA ASN A 4 19.59 51.60 34.84
C ASN A 4 18.95 51.96 33.50
N SER A 5 17.72 51.60 33.22
CA SER A 5 16.42 52.22 33.47
C SER A 5 16.15 53.63 32.84
N ARG A 6 15.01 53.70 32.11
CA ARG A 6 13.91 54.69 32.08
C ARG A 6 13.32 54.76 30.66
N ALA A 7 12.11 54.41 30.38
CA ALA A 7 10.79 54.90 30.80
C ALA A 7 10.33 56.19 30.07
N CYS A 8 9.09 56.14 29.62
CA CYS A 8 8.09 57.16 29.33
C CYS A 8 7.97 57.78 27.93
N GLY A 9 6.77 57.62 27.41
CA GLY A 9 6.19 58.47 26.36
C GLY A 9 4.80 57.95 25.96
N VAL A 10 3.76 58.46 26.65
CA VAL A 10 2.32 58.21 26.40
C VAL A 10 1.88 59.03 25.18
N GLY A 11 1.18 58.46 24.26
CA GLY A 11 0.44 59.17 23.19
C GLY A 11 -0.76 58.31 22.76
N GLY A 12 -1.96 58.85 23.00
CA GLY A 12 -3.27 58.21 22.92
C GLY A 12 -3.81 57.95 21.52
N PRO A 13 -5.03 57.44 21.41
CA PRO A 13 -5.51 56.57 20.35
C PRO A 13 -6.19 57.30 19.18
N GLY A 14 -6.02 56.77 17.98
CA GLY A 14 -6.69 57.31 16.81
C GLY A 14 -6.55 56.42 15.58
N GLU A 15 -7.63 55.74 15.26
CA GLU A 15 -8.01 55.39 13.89
C GLU A 15 -6.99 54.72 12.93
N SER A 16 -6.73 53.46 13.07
CA SER A 16 -6.21 52.63 11.95
C SER A 16 -6.51 51.12 11.99
N TRP A 17 -7.23 50.66 12.99
CA TRP A 17 -7.55 49.23 13.13
C TRP A 17 -8.74 48.76 12.28
N GLY A 18 -9.57 49.65 11.78
CA GLY A 18 -10.74 49.32 10.97
C GLY A 18 -10.42 48.89 9.54
N MET A 19 -9.29 49.30 8.99
CA MET A 19 -8.95 49.02 7.58
C MET A 19 -8.17 47.69 7.41
N LEU A 20 -7.33 47.34 8.37
CA LEU A 20 -6.59 46.04 8.32
C LEU A 20 -7.50 44.84 8.50
N ILE A 21 -8.52 44.95 9.36
CA ILE A 21 -9.48 43.84 9.57
C ILE A 21 -10.36 43.63 8.34
N ARG A 22 -10.72 44.68 7.60
CA ARG A 22 -11.47 44.54 6.34
C ARG A 22 -10.65 43.90 5.22
N TRP A 23 -9.35 44.16 5.13
CA TRP A 23 -8.49 43.57 4.12
C TRP A 23 -8.17 42.11 4.45
N CYS A 24 -7.96 41.75 5.71
CA CYS A 24 -7.77 40.36 6.10
C CYS A 24 -9.04 39.52 5.91
N ALA A 25 -10.24 40.08 6.16
CA ALA A 25 -11.50 39.39 5.92
C ALA A 25 -11.79 39.19 4.42
N VAL A 26 -11.47 40.17 3.58
CA VAL A 26 -11.64 40.05 2.12
C VAL A 26 -10.58 39.11 1.50
N PHE A 27 -9.34 39.15 1.98
CA PHE A 27 -8.32 38.22 1.53
C PHE A 27 -8.57 36.81 2.07
N GLY A 28 -9.02 36.63 3.31
CA GLY A 28 -9.44 35.36 3.88
C GLY A 28 -10.64 34.73 3.16
N LEU A 29 -11.64 35.53 2.79
CA LEU A 29 -12.80 35.10 1.99
C LEU A 29 -12.40 34.81 0.53
N MET A 30 -11.45 35.56 -0.04
CA MET A 30 -10.96 35.31 -1.39
C MET A 30 -10.03 34.09 -1.48
N CYS A 31 -9.23 33.82 -0.44
CA CYS A 31 -8.46 32.58 -0.32
C CYS A 31 -9.36 31.37 -0.02
N LEU A 32 -10.46 31.52 0.72
CA LEU A 32 -11.45 30.46 0.95
C LEU A 32 -12.30 30.19 -0.31
N ALA A 33 -12.52 31.21 -1.17
CA ALA A 33 -13.26 31.03 -2.43
C ALA A 33 -12.40 30.41 -3.57
N LEU A 34 -11.07 30.43 -3.46
CA LEU A 34 -10.17 29.83 -4.44
C LEU A 34 -9.78 28.39 -4.12
N ASN A 35 -10.09 27.87 -2.91
CA ASN A 35 -9.73 26.54 -2.48
C ASN A 35 -10.90 25.55 -2.38
N ALA A 36 -12.08 25.86 -2.90
CA ALA A 36 -13.25 24.98 -2.74
C ALA A 36 -13.96 24.69 -4.07
N ARG A 37 -13.24 24.24 -5.06
CA ARG A 37 -13.81 23.36 -6.09
C ARG A 37 -13.04 22.06 -6.03
N GLY A 38 -13.31 21.26 -5.00
CA GLY A 38 -13.03 19.83 -5.04
C GLY A 38 -13.66 19.28 -6.32
N GLN A 39 -12.94 18.42 -7.02
CA GLN A 39 -13.48 17.77 -8.21
C GLN A 39 -14.44 16.69 -7.72
N ALA A 40 -15.73 16.88 -7.97
CA ALA A 40 -16.76 15.99 -7.49
C ALA A 40 -16.92 14.79 -8.45
N LEU A 41 -16.80 13.60 -7.90
CA LEU A 41 -17.00 12.32 -8.59
C LEU A 41 -18.50 11.97 -8.74
N ASP A 42 -19.38 12.75 -8.13
CA ASP A 42 -20.83 12.55 -8.16
C ASP A 42 -21.37 12.41 -9.58
N GLY A 43 -20.87 13.23 -10.51
CA GLY A 43 -21.27 13.17 -11.92
C GLY A 43 -20.85 11.87 -12.61
N LEU A 44 -19.66 11.36 -12.27
CA LEU A 44 -19.17 10.08 -12.79
C LEU A 44 -20.03 8.91 -12.27
N VAL A 45 -20.25 8.88 -10.96
CA VAL A 45 -21.03 7.83 -10.28
C VAL A 45 -22.51 7.84 -10.71
N ALA A 46 -23.07 9.02 -11.04
CA ALA A 46 -24.46 9.16 -11.49
C ALA A 46 -24.65 8.91 -12.99
N SER A 47 -23.58 8.74 -13.76
CA SER A 47 -23.68 8.60 -15.23
C SER A 47 -24.34 7.28 -15.63
N PRO A 48 -25.44 7.32 -16.42
CA PRO A 48 -26.03 6.11 -16.96
C PRO A 48 -25.13 5.39 -17.99
N GLU A 49 -24.15 6.11 -18.54
CA GLU A 49 -23.21 5.62 -19.54
C GLU A 49 -21.86 5.21 -18.91
N LEU A 50 -21.78 5.13 -17.59
CA LEU A 50 -20.55 4.82 -16.85
C LEU A 50 -19.80 3.63 -17.43
N TRP A 51 -20.52 2.54 -17.70
CA TRP A 51 -19.96 1.26 -18.18
C TRP A 51 -19.67 1.24 -19.69
N GLU A 52 -20.04 2.29 -20.42
CA GLU A 52 -19.65 2.49 -21.82
C GLU A 52 -18.33 3.25 -21.95
N THR A 53 -17.76 3.71 -20.84
CA THR A 53 -16.50 4.43 -20.81
C THR A 53 -15.36 3.55 -21.31
N GLN A 54 -14.72 4.01 -22.38
CA GLN A 54 -13.62 3.30 -23.00
C GLN A 54 -12.32 3.52 -22.24
N ARG A 55 -11.53 2.47 -22.12
CA ARG A 55 -10.19 2.51 -21.50
C ARG A 55 -9.30 3.59 -22.13
N SER A 56 -9.31 3.74 -23.45
CA SER A 56 -8.53 4.74 -24.17
C SER A 56 -8.83 6.18 -23.74
N ASP A 57 -10.06 6.45 -23.33
CA ASP A 57 -10.56 7.79 -23.09
C ASP A 57 -10.56 8.19 -21.61
N PHE A 58 -10.53 7.22 -20.70
CA PHE A 58 -10.79 7.43 -19.28
C PHE A 58 -9.82 8.43 -18.65
N VAL A 59 -8.53 8.16 -18.72
CA VAL A 59 -7.51 9.04 -18.10
C VAL A 59 -7.43 10.39 -18.83
N GLU A 60 -7.68 10.45 -20.14
CA GLU A 60 -7.66 11.69 -20.90
C GLU A 60 -8.87 12.59 -20.57
N LYS A 61 -10.06 12.02 -20.44
CA LYS A 61 -11.29 12.77 -20.10
C LYS A 61 -11.32 13.20 -18.64
N ASP A 62 -10.91 12.32 -17.75
CA ASP A 62 -10.93 12.50 -16.30
C ASP A 62 -9.57 12.89 -15.73
N GLY A 63 -8.62 13.26 -16.57
CA GLY A 63 -7.27 13.69 -16.17
C GLY A 63 -7.24 14.89 -15.21
N ALA A 64 -8.31 15.71 -15.19
CA ALA A 64 -8.51 16.73 -14.17
C ALA A 64 -8.69 16.13 -12.76
N MET A 65 -9.17 14.88 -12.64
CA MET A 65 -9.29 14.13 -11.38
C MET A 65 -8.01 13.42 -10.97
N GLY A 66 -6.93 13.57 -11.77
CA GLY A 66 -5.62 13.04 -11.46
C GLY A 66 -5.48 11.53 -11.59
N PHE A 67 -6.37 10.89 -12.35
CA PHE A 67 -6.20 9.47 -12.66
C PHE A 67 -4.94 9.23 -13.49
N TYR A 68 -4.25 8.14 -13.18
CA TYR A 68 -3.09 7.65 -13.92
C TYR A 68 -3.15 6.13 -14.02
N TRP A 69 -2.56 5.60 -15.08
CA TRP A 69 -2.48 4.15 -15.28
C TRP A 69 -1.41 3.53 -14.39
N LEU A 70 -1.75 2.43 -13.70
CA LEU A 70 -0.81 1.69 -12.85
C LEU A 70 0.17 0.83 -13.65
N SER A 71 -0.17 0.45 -14.88
CA SER A 71 0.65 -0.40 -15.74
C SER A 71 0.50 -0.05 -17.22
N GLU A 72 1.43 -0.53 -18.05
CA GLU A 72 1.33 -0.43 -19.51
C GLU A 72 0.12 -1.19 -20.06
N ALA A 73 -0.38 -2.21 -19.36
CA ALA A 73 -1.58 -2.95 -19.74
C ALA A 73 -2.85 -2.11 -19.66
N ARG A 74 -2.82 -1.00 -18.87
CA ARG A 74 -3.94 -0.07 -18.69
C ARG A 74 -5.23 -0.76 -18.26
N ASP A 75 -5.11 -1.80 -17.48
CA ASP A 75 -6.22 -2.55 -16.91
C ASP A 75 -6.74 -1.95 -15.59
N ARG A 76 -5.96 -1.05 -14.98
CA ARG A 76 -6.31 -0.33 -13.76
C ARG A 76 -5.76 1.10 -13.80
N ALA A 77 -6.61 2.07 -13.43
CA ALA A 77 -6.23 3.45 -13.21
C ALA A 77 -6.59 3.88 -11.78
N GLU A 78 -5.81 4.78 -11.22
CA GLU A 78 -5.94 5.18 -9.83
C GLU A 78 -5.75 6.68 -9.66
N THR A 79 -6.34 7.26 -8.59
CA THR A 79 -6.06 8.63 -8.15
C THR A 79 -6.00 8.74 -6.64
N HIS A 80 -5.00 9.49 -6.14
CA HIS A 80 -4.84 9.85 -4.73
C HIS A 80 -4.99 11.36 -4.49
N LEU A 81 -5.62 12.09 -5.43
CA LEU A 81 -5.80 13.53 -5.29
C LEU A 81 -6.74 13.87 -4.15
N ARG A 82 -6.20 14.47 -3.09
CA ARG A 82 -6.97 14.90 -1.90
C ARG A 82 -8.04 15.96 -2.16
N SER A 83 -8.04 16.59 -3.34
CA SER A 83 -9.08 17.52 -3.77
C SER A 83 -10.30 16.84 -4.38
N VAL A 84 -10.24 15.53 -4.62
CA VAL A 84 -11.35 14.76 -5.17
C VAL A 84 -12.34 14.44 -4.06
N THR A 85 -13.63 14.61 -4.35
CA THR A 85 -14.73 14.39 -3.38
C THR A 85 -15.80 13.50 -3.97
N LEU A 86 -16.43 12.70 -3.12
CA LEU A 86 -17.66 11.97 -3.40
C LEU A 86 -18.72 12.41 -2.38
N PHE A 87 -19.88 12.89 -2.85
CA PHE A 87 -20.93 13.45 -2.00
C PHE A 87 -20.43 14.57 -1.07
N SER A 88 -19.53 15.42 -1.56
CA SER A 88 -18.84 16.48 -0.79
C SER A 88 -17.92 15.99 0.32
N GLU A 89 -17.74 14.69 0.52
CA GLU A 89 -16.73 14.11 1.40
C GLU A 89 -15.44 13.86 0.63
N PRO A 90 -14.25 14.14 1.20
CA PRO A 90 -12.98 13.78 0.58
C PRO A 90 -12.88 12.28 0.39
N VAL A 91 -12.34 11.84 -0.74
CA VAL A 91 -11.92 10.46 -0.93
C VAL A 91 -10.39 10.36 -0.85
N TYR A 92 -9.90 9.26 -0.33
CA TYR A 92 -8.47 9.04 -0.14
C TYR A 92 -7.84 8.43 -1.39
N GLU A 93 -8.63 7.61 -2.07
CA GLU A 93 -8.20 6.87 -3.24
C GLU A 93 -9.42 6.49 -4.08
N VAL A 94 -9.26 6.43 -5.37
CA VAL A 94 -10.25 5.88 -6.29
C VAL A 94 -9.56 4.97 -7.28
N ASP A 95 -10.02 3.73 -7.31
CA ASP A 95 -9.60 2.73 -8.30
C ASP A 95 -10.63 2.60 -9.39
N ALA A 96 -10.17 2.54 -10.63
CA ALA A 96 -10.96 2.22 -11.82
C ALA A 96 -10.39 0.96 -12.49
N GLU A 97 -11.17 -0.09 -12.54
CA GLU A 97 -10.81 -1.37 -13.15
C GLU A 97 -11.43 -1.53 -14.54
N PHE A 98 -10.70 -2.13 -15.46
CA PHE A 98 -11.12 -2.32 -16.85
C PHE A 98 -11.14 -3.79 -17.23
N GLY A 99 -12.33 -4.26 -17.67
CA GLY A 99 -12.53 -5.56 -18.29
C GLY A 99 -12.41 -5.44 -19.81
N GLY A 100 -11.22 -5.73 -20.36
CA GLY A 100 -10.96 -5.46 -21.79
C GLY A 100 -10.88 -3.96 -22.07
N GLU A 101 -11.71 -3.43 -22.97
CA GLU A 101 -11.69 -2.03 -23.37
C GLU A 101 -12.64 -1.13 -22.57
N LYS A 102 -13.46 -1.69 -21.67
CA LYS A 102 -14.49 -0.95 -20.93
C LYS A 102 -14.25 -0.97 -19.42
N LEU A 103 -14.71 0.09 -18.78
CA LEU A 103 -14.76 0.17 -17.31
C LEU A 103 -15.60 -0.98 -16.77
N SER A 104 -15.10 -1.69 -15.77
CA SER A 104 -15.73 -2.85 -15.14
C SER A 104 -15.96 -2.70 -13.64
N GLY A 105 -15.31 -1.74 -12.99
CA GLY A 105 -15.46 -1.48 -11.57
C GLY A 105 -14.90 -0.13 -11.16
N LEU A 106 -15.46 0.44 -10.10
CA LEU A 106 -14.93 1.60 -9.39
C LEU A 106 -14.94 1.31 -7.89
N THR A 107 -13.84 1.59 -7.22
CA THR A 107 -13.72 1.51 -5.76
C THR A 107 -13.29 2.86 -5.21
N PHE A 108 -13.99 3.34 -4.18
CA PHE A 108 -13.74 4.63 -3.53
C PHE A 108 -13.37 4.40 -2.07
N SER A 109 -12.18 4.78 -1.66
CA SER A 109 -11.76 4.80 -0.26
C SER A 109 -12.26 6.10 0.39
N ILE A 110 -13.37 6.03 1.12
CA ILE A 110 -13.99 7.19 1.79
C ILE A 110 -13.34 7.43 3.15
N TYR A 111 -13.03 6.38 3.87
CA TYR A 111 -12.25 6.39 5.10
C TYR A 111 -11.38 5.15 5.16
N ASN A 112 -10.14 5.33 5.55
CA ASN A 112 -9.24 4.25 5.84
C ASN A 112 -8.32 4.67 7.00
N ARG A 113 -8.23 3.84 8.02
CA ARG A 113 -7.40 4.10 9.20
C ARG A 113 -5.91 4.26 8.87
N GLY A 114 -5.45 3.66 7.77
CA GLY A 114 -4.09 3.82 7.28
C GLY A 114 -3.83 5.18 6.63
N ASP A 115 -4.86 5.90 6.21
CA ASP A 115 -4.80 7.20 5.54
C ASP A 115 -5.15 8.36 6.44
N ALA A 116 -6.03 8.12 7.41
CA ALA A 116 -6.65 9.13 8.24
C ALA A 116 -6.36 8.92 9.72
N ALA A 117 -6.63 9.95 10.51
CA ALA A 117 -6.68 9.82 11.97
C ALA A 117 -7.80 8.85 12.40
N ASP A 118 -7.61 8.21 13.56
CA ASP A 118 -8.64 7.35 14.16
C ASP A 118 -9.94 8.15 14.37
N ILE A 119 -11.07 7.57 14.03
CA ILE A 119 -12.39 8.13 14.24
C ILE A 119 -13.17 7.33 15.29
N THR A 120 -14.07 8.04 16.00
CA THR A 120 -14.91 7.41 17.03
C THR A 120 -16.03 6.57 16.39
N ARG A 121 -16.71 5.76 17.21
CA ARG A 121 -17.89 4.99 16.80
C ARG A 121 -19.00 5.92 16.24
N GLU A 122 -19.21 7.04 16.92
CA GLU A 122 -20.23 8.04 16.53
C GLU A 122 -19.89 8.67 15.19
N GLN A 123 -18.61 8.99 14.94
CA GLN A 123 -18.14 9.54 13.67
C GLN A 123 -18.27 8.51 12.54
N LEU A 124 -17.89 7.24 12.78
CA LEU A 124 -18.10 6.17 11.80
C LEU A 124 -19.57 6.01 11.45
N THR A 125 -20.45 5.96 12.47
CA THR A 125 -21.89 5.83 12.27
C THR A 125 -22.46 7.01 11.47
N ALA A 126 -22.02 8.24 11.78
CA ALA A 126 -22.44 9.44 11.05
C ALA A 126 -22.00 9.39 9.59
N LEU A 127 -20.76 9.00 9.31
CA LEU A 127 -20.21 8.87 7.95
C LEU A 127 -20.99 7.82 7.14
N VAL A 128 -21.18 6.61 7.68
CA VAL A 128 -21.94 5.54 7.02
C VAL A 128 -23.38 5.98 6.75
N THR A 129 -24.04 6.62 7.75
CA THR A 129 -25.41 7.13 7.59
C THR A 129 -25.47 8.19 6.49
N TYR A 130 -24.49 9.09 6.45
CA TYR A 130 -24.42 10.14 5.42
C TYR A 130 -24.29 9.53 4.02
N CYS A 131 -23.33 8.64 3.80
CA CYS A 131 -23.14 7.94 2.54
C CYS A 131 -24.40 7.15 2.11
N THR A 132 -25.03 6.46 3.06
CA THR A 132 -26.27 5.71 2.84
C THR A 132 -27.40 6.63 2.32
N ASN A 133 -27.57 7.81 2.93
CA ASN A 133 -28.57 8.77 2.51
C ASN A 133 -28.28 9.33 1.12
N GLN A 134 -27.01 9.63 0.82
CA GLN A 134 -26.60 10.13 -0.50
C GLN A 134 -26.82 9.08 -1.60
N LEU A 135 -26.41 7.83 -1.36
CA LEU A 135 -26.64 6.72 -2.29
C LEU A 135 -28.12 6.43 -2.52
N THR A 136 -28.94 6.45 -1.47
CA THR A 136 -30.39 6.30 -1.60
C THR A 136 -31.01 7.45 -2.40
N ALA A 137 -30.55 8.68 -2.19
CA ALA A 137 -30.98 9.84 -2.95
C ALA A 137 -30.54 9.78 -4.41
N LEU A 138 -29.34 9.29 -4.69
CA LEU A 138 -28.79 9.11 -6.03
C LEU A 138 -29.54 8.02 -6.81
N THR A 139 -29.62 6.84 -6.23
CA THR A 139 -30.14 5.64 -6.91
C THR A 139 -31.67 5.59 -6.97
N LYS A 140 -32.34 6.30 -6.05
CA LYS A 140 -33.81 6.22 -5.83
C LYS A 140 -34.28 4.81 -5.42
N VAL A 141 -33.38 3.96 -4.98
CA VAL A 141 -33.63 2.59 -4.51
C VAL A 141 -33.36 2.51 -3.02
N GLN A 142 -34.11 1.68 -2.31
CA GLN A 142 -33.82 1.35 -0.92
C GLN A 142 -32.67 0.32 -0.87
N TRP A 143 -31.76 0.50 0.05
CA TRP A 143 -30.67 -0.44 0.26
C TRP A 143 -31.14 -1.75 0.92
N ALA A 144 -30.45 -2.82 0.60
CA ALA A 144 -30.54 -4.09 1.30
C ALA A 144 -29.32 -4.21 2.25
N ASP A 145 -29.56 -4.70 3.47
CA ASP A 145 -28.50 -5.03 4.41
C ASP A 145 -28.11 -6.50 4.16
N GLU A 146 -26.94 -6.73 3.60
CA GLU A 146 -26.37 -8.07 3.43
C GLU A 146 -25.68 -8.58 4.71
N GLY A 147 -25.72 -7.78 5.77
CA GLY A 147 -25.19 -8.13 7.06
C GLY A 147 -23.67 -8.04 7.11
N GLN A 148 -23.09 -8.89 7.95
CA GLN A 148 -21.64 -8.99 8.07
C GLN A 148 -21.17 -10.12 7.18
N GLU A 149 -20.69 -9.77 6.00
CA GLU A 149 -19.98 -10.72 5.15
C GLU A 149 -18.55 -10.90 5.63
N ALA A 150 -18.13 -12.15 5.64
CA ALA A 150 -16.74 -12.46 5.74
C ALA A 150 -16.18 -12.48 4.31
N SER A 151 -15.43 -11.45 3.92
CA SER A 151 -14.47 -11.63 2.85
C SER A 151 -13.46 -12.71 3.28
N ASP A 152 -12.61 -13.17 2.39
CA ASP A 152 -11.59 -14.15 2.75
C ASP A 152 -10.59 -13.60 3.80
N ALA A 153 -10.46 -12.30 3.93
CA ALA A 153 -9.55 -11.63 4.85
C ALA A 153 -10.21 -11.06 6.11
N VAL A 154 -11.30 -10.29 5.99
CA VAL A 154 -11.92 -9.54 7.09
C VAL A 154 -13.45 -9.69 7.09
N LYS A 155 -14.09 -9.21 8.17
CA LYS A 155 -15.54 -9.16 8.29
C LYS A 155 -16.04 -7.73 8.14
N ALA A 156 -16.52 -7.41 6.95
CA ALA A 156 -17.13 -6.12 6.66
C ALA A 156 -18.67 -6.18 6.70
N HIS A 157 -19.29 -5.09 7.10
CA HIS A 157 -20.71 -4.87 6.90
C HIS A 157 -20.95 -4.30 5.52
N ALA A 158 -21.97 -4.77 4.81
CA ALA A 158 -22.29 -4.35 3.46
C ALA A 158 -23.75 -3.89 3.34
N LEU A 159 -23.94 -2.69 2.76
CA LEU A 159 -25.23 -2.15 2.34
C LEU A 159 -25.22 -2.04 0.82
N VAL A 160 -26.24 -2.58 0.15
CA VAL A 160 -26.26 -2.70 -1.31
C VAL A 160 -27.49 -2.05 -1.92
N TRP A 161 -27.30 -1.33 -3.03
CA TRP A 161 -28.34 -0.75 -3.88
C TRP A 161 -28.23 -1.38 -5.26
N HIS A 162 -29.24 -2.13 -5.67
CA HIS A 162 -29.33 -2.71 -7.00
C HIS A 162 -30.16 -1.82 -7.91
N THR A 163 -29.54 -1.27 -8.95
CA THR A 163 -30.24 -0.50 -9.99
C THR A 163 -30.25 -1.30 -11.31
N ALA A 164 -30.92 -0.78 -12.32
CA ALA A 164 -30.91 -1.42 -13.63
C ALA A 164 -29.57 -1.35 -14.36
N VAL A 165 -28.64 -0.48 -13.92
CA VAL A 165 -27.38 -0.19 -14.60
C VAL A 165 -26.19 -0.57 -13.75
N SER A 166 -26.27 -0.37 -12.45
CA SER A 166 -25.15 -0.53 -11.51
C SER A 166 -25.60 -1.12 -10.19
N ASP A 167 -24.72 -1.88 -9.58
CA ASP A 167 -24.78 -2.28 -8.18
C ASP A 167 -23.82 -1.40 -7.38
N TYR A 168 -24.32 -0.80 -6.30
CA TYR A 168 -23.57 0.03 -5.38
C TYR A 168 -23.45 -0.70 -4.06
N ARG A 169 -22.24 -0.90 -3.57
CA ARG A 169 -21.95 -1.65 -2.36
C ARG A 169 -21.12 -0.78 -1.40
N LEU A 170 -21.77 -0.27 -0.36
CA LEU A 170 -21.10 0.46 0.72
C LEU A 170 -20.67 -0.53 1.79
N GLU A 171 -19.36 -0.68 1.93
CA GLU A 171 -18.74 -1.58 2.90
C GLU A 171 -18.06 -0.78 4.01
N TYR A 172 -18.16 -1.26 5.25
CA TYR A 172 -17.44 -0.69 6.37
C TYR A 172 -17.04 -1.76 7.39
N SER A 173 -15.88 -1.58 7.97
CA SER A 173 -15.33 -2.48 8.99
C SER A 173 -14.90 -1.72 10.24
N PHE A 174 -14.96 -2.41 11.37
CA PHE A 174 -14.49 -1.91 12.65
C PHE A 174 -14.16 -3.04 13.63
N THR A 175 -13.14 -2.82 14.45
CA THR A 175 -12.84 -3.65 15.60
C THR A 175 -13.71 -3.23 16.77
N ARG A 176 -14.47 -4.18 17.36
CA ARG A 176 -15.31 -3.91 18.54
C ARG A 176 -14.46 -3.70 19.78
N GLU A 177 -14.88 -2.76 20.63
CA GLU A 177 -14.31 -2.62 21.97
C GLU A 177 -14.53 -3.89 22.79
N VAL A 178 -13.46 -4.41 23.41
CA VAL A 178 -13.51 -5.52 24.37
C VAL A 178 -12.83 -5.06 25.65
N LYS A 179 -13.61 -4.48 26.57
CA LYS A 179 -13.10 -3.87 27.82
C LYS A 179 -12.31 -4.86 28.67
N THR A 180 -12.73 -6.13 28.74
CA THR A 180 -12.03 -7.19 29.49
C THR A 180 -10.65 -7.53 28.98
N LEU A 181 -10.37 -7.23 27.69
CA LEU A 181 -9.08 -7.46 27.02
C LEU A 181 -8.32 -6.17 26.75
N GLY A 182 -8.86 -5.02 27.14
CA GLY A 182 -8.25 -3.71 26.86
C GLY A 182 -8.21 -3.36 25.36
N VAL A 183 -9.03 -3.99 24.52
CA VAL A 183 -9.12 -3.70 23.09
C VAL A 183 -10.06 -2.52 22.90
N PRO A 184 -9.58 -1.36 22.40
CA PRO A 184 -10.42 -0.20 22.11
C PRO A 184 -11.26 -0.44 20.83
N PHE A 185 -12.33 0.36 20.68
CA PHE A 185 -13.00 0.49 19.39
C PHE A 185 -12.04 1.10 18.36
N ARG A 186 -12.06 0.58 17.14
CA ARG A 186 -11.36 1.14 16.00
C ARG A 186 -12.24 1.03 14.76
N ALA A 187 -12.46 2.15 14.07
CA ALA A 187 -12.94 2.13 12.70
C ALA A 187 -11.76 1.71 11.81
N GLU A 188 -11.98 0.78 10.90
CA GLU A 188 -10.92 0.29 10.01
C GLU A 188 -11.04 0.94 8.64
N PHE A 189 -12.18 0.78 7.95
CA PHE A 189 -12.44 1.44 6.68
C PHE A 189 -13.92 1.71 6.40
N VAL A 190 -14.19 2.62 5.45
CA VAL A 190 -15.46 2.83 4.74
C VAL A 190 -15.13 2.96 3.25
N ARG A 191 -15.64 2.08 2.42
CA ARG A 191 -15.43 2.10 0.97
C ARG A 191 -16.73 1.91 0.21
N LEU A 192 -16.82 2.49 -0.98
CA LEU A 192 -17.91 2.27 -1.91
C LEU A 192 -17.36 1.53 -3.12
N ARG A 193 -17.94 0.39 -3.45
CA ARG A 193 -17.71 -0.32 -4.71
C ARG A 193 -18.89 -0.15 -5.62
N ILE A 194 -18.64 0.10 -6.89
CA ILE A 194 -19.67 0.19 -7.93
C ILE A 194 -19.27 -0.74 -9.05
N THR A 195 -20.20 -1.59 -9.45
CA THR A 195 -20.03 -2.54 -10.55
C THR A 195 -21.21 -2.47 -11.52
N PRO A 196 -21.07 -2.91 -12.77
CA PRO A 196 -22.21 -3.09 -13.65
C PRO A 196 -23.24 -3.99 -13.00
N ALA A 197 -24.54 -3.65 -13.15
CA ALA A 197 -25.59 -4.51 -12.64
C ALA A 197 -25.46 -5.92 -13.23
N GLU A 198 -25.39 -6.93 -12.38
CA GLU A 198 -25.36 -8.30 -12.82
C GLU A 198 -26.67 -8.63 -13.54
N LYS A 199 -26.60 -9.05 -14.80
CA LYS A 199 -27.76 -9.64 -15.47
C LYS A 199 -28.13 -10.88 -14.69
N PRO A 200 -29.44 -11.14 -14.42
CA PRO A 200 -29.83 -12.32 -13.67
C PRO A 200 -29.25 -13.58 -14.37
N LYS A 201 -28.31 -14.21 -13.66
CA LYS A 201 -27.67 -15.45 -14.12
C LYS A 201 -28.80 -16.50 -14.26
N SER A 202 -28.86 -17.23 -15.37
CA SER A 202 -29.76 -18.36 -15.46
C SER A 202 -29.41 -19.37 -14.36
N PHE A 203 -30.40 -20.05 -13.78
CA PHE A 203 -30.24 -21.12 -12.80
C PHE A 203 -29.09 -22.11 -13.13
N MET A 204 -28.90 -22.38 -14.44
CA MET A 204 -27.81 -23.22 -14.94
C MET A 204 -26.42 -22.56 -14.80
N ALA A 205 -26.31 -21.24 -14.92
CA ALA A 205 -25.06 -20.53 -14.77
C ALA A 205 -24.66 -20.46 -13.28
N GLU A 206 -25.63 -20.32 -12.39
CA GLU A 206 -25.43 -20.34 -10.94
C GLU A 206 -25.01 -21.74 -10.42
N ALA A 207 -25.63 -22.80 -10.98
CA ALA A 207 -25.23 -24.18 -10.68
C ALA A 207 -23.81 -24.53 -11.19
N LEU A 208 -23.35 -23.90 -12.27
CA LEU A 208 -21.99 -24.04 -12.79
C LEU A 208 -20.98 -23.19 -12.02
N ALA A 209 -21.37 -22.03 -11.49
CA ALA A 209 -20.53 -21.17 -10.68
C ALA A 209 -20.36 -21.68 -9.24
N SER A 210 -21.36 -22.40 -8.71
CA SER A 210 -21.32 -23.06 -7.41
C SER A 210 -20.61 -24.44 -7.41
N ALA A 211 -20.27 -24.98 -8.60
CA ALA A 211 -19.25 -26.02 -8.69
C ALA A 211 -17.94 -25.37 -8.28
N SER A 212 -17.46 -25.73 -7.08
CA SER A 212 -16.25 -25.22 -6.41
C SER A 212 -15.19 -24.78 -7.41
N PRO A 213 -14.53 -23.65 -7.23
CA PRO A 213 -13.35 -23.34 -8.01
C PRO A 213 -12.38 -24.50 -7.78
N GLN A 214 -12.24 -25.35 -8.77
CA GLN A 214 -11.07 -26.22 -8.84
C GLN A 214 -9.89 -25.26 -8.74
N GLY A 215 -9.09 -25.38 -7.67
CA GLY A 215 -7.99 -24.50 -7.40
C GLY A 215 -7.24 -24.28 -8.72
N VAL A 216 -7.17 -23.04 -9.16
CA VAL A 216 -6.35 -22.69 -10.32
C VAL A 216 -4.96 -23.10 -9.94
N VAL A 217 -4.46 -24.16 -10.57
CA VAL A 217 -3.07 -24.60 -10.38
C VAL A 217 -2.23 -23.47 -10.96
N PHE A 218 -1.61 -22.70 -10.07
CA PHE A 218 -0.75 -21.61 -10.47
C PHE A 218 0.54 -22.19 -11.07
N ASP A 219 0.76 -21.95 -12.35
CA ASP A 219 1.97 -22.33 -13.06
C ASP A 219 3.01 -21.20 -13.01
N GLY A 220 3.73 -21.10 -11.90
CA GLY A 220 4.73 -20.07 -11.69
C GLY A 220 5.80 -19.97 -12.78
N PRO A 221 6.43 -21.08 -13.22
CA PRO A 221 7.46 -21.04 -14.26
C PRO A 221 6.98 -20.44 -15.60
N SER A 222 5.69 -20.55 -15.95
CA SER A 222 5.15 -19.97 -17.18
C SER A 222 5.15 -18.43 -17.18
N HIS A 223 5.23 -17.81 -16.00
CA HIS A 223 5.32 -16.36 -15.82
C HIS A 223 6.76 -15.85 -15.86
N VAL A 224 7.76 -16.74 -15.97
CA VAL A 224 9.18 -16.35 -15.99
C VAL A 224 9.65 -16.12 -17.41
N LYS A 225 10.11 -14.92 -17.69
CA LYS A 225 10.73 -14.55 -18.96
C LYS A 225 12.23 -14.44 -18.86
N LYS A 226 12.91 -15.00 -19.85
CA LYS A 226 14.35 -14.86 -20.06
C LYS A 226 14.57 -14.06 -21.34
N ASP A 227 15.24 -12.94 -21.25
CA ASP A 227 15.49 -12.10 -22.41
C ASP A 227 16.93 -12.17 -22.91
N VAL A 228 17.18 -11.54 -24.07
CA VAL A 228 18.49 -11.55 -24.72
C VAL A 228 19.56 -10.76 -23.95
N SER A 229 19.18 -9.89 -23.02
CA SER A 229 20.10 -9.15 -22.15
C SER A 229 20.61 -10.00 -20.98
N GLY A 230 20.05 -11.20 -20.79
CA GLY A 230 20.33 -12.10 -19.69
C GLY A 230 19.48 -11.86 -18.45
N ASP A 231 18.46 -11.01 -18.53
CA ASP A 231 17.47 -10.86 -17.48
C ASP A 231 16.60 -12.11 -17.39
N VAL A 232 16.41 -12.59 -16.17
CA VAL A 232 15.43 -13.62 -15.82
C VAL A 232 14.48 -12.97 -14.84
N ARG A 233 13.20 -12.83 -15.22
CA ARG A 233 12.23 -12.10 -14.39
C ARG A 233 10.83 -12.66 -14.47
N ILE A 234 10.09 -12.50 -13.40
CA ILE A 234 8.65 -12.73 -13.35
C ILE A 234 7.98 -11.54 -14.06
N GLU A 235 7.15 -11.84 -15.05
CA GLU A 235 6.25 -10.87 -15.67
C GLU A 235 4.87 -10.91 -15.00
N THR A 236 4.01 -9.93 -15.28
CA THR A 236 2.62 -9.90 -14.82
C THR A 236 2.38 -9.71 -13.31
N VAL A 237 3.40 -9.37 -12.51
CA VAL A 237 3.16 -8.91 -11.15
C VAL A 237 2.48 -7.54 -11.22
N PRO A 238 1.21 -7.41 -10.78
CA PRO A 238 0.48 -6.16 -10.95
C PRO A 238 1.10 -5.03 -10.10
N MET A 239 0.96 -3.79 -10.55
CA MET A 239 1.28 -2.61 -9.75
C MET A 239 0.12 -2.31 -8.80
N VAL A 240 0.45 -1.93 -7.58
CA VAL A 240 -0.39 -1.26 -6.60
C VAL A 240 0.41 -0.09 -6.08
N ASP A 241 -0.13 1.12 -6.18
CA ASP A 241 0.53 2.30 -5.64
C ASP A 241 0.18 2.45 -4.16
N GLN A 242 1.17 2.45 -3.29
CA GLN A 242 0.97 2.63 -1.86
C GLN A 242 0.55 4.07 -1.49
N GLY A 243 0.56 5.00 -2.44
CA GLY A 243 0.34 6.42 -2.18
C GLY A 243 1.40 7.02 -1.25
N GLN A 244 1.02 8.04 -0.50
CA GLN A 244 1.92 8.72 0.44
C GLN A 244 1.88 8.12 1.86
N LYS A 245 1.39 6.91 1.99
CA LYS A 245 1.15 6.19 3.25
C LYS A 245 2.32 5.25 3.58
N GLY A 246 2.38 4.78 4.82
CA GLY A 246 3.26 3.68 5.24
C GLY A 246 2.73 2.31 4.82
N TYR A 247 2.23 2.17 3.60
CA TYR A 247 1.54 0.98 3.07
C TYR A 247 2.44 0.05 2.24
N CYS A 248 3.74 0.29 2.20
CA CYS A 248 4.65 -0.55 1.41
C CYS A 248 4.46 -2.05 1.65
N VAL A 249 4.23 -2.48 2.88
CA VAL A 249 3.99 -3.89 3.23
C VAL A 249 2.63 -4.37 2.72
N VAL A 250 1.59 -3.54 2.87
CA VAL A 250 0.22 -3.82 2.43
C VAL A 250 0.18 -3.94 0.90
N ALA A 251 0.63 -2.90 0.19
CA ALA A 251 0.66 -2.86 -1.27
C ALA A 251 1.51 -4.01 -1.85
N THR A 252 2.67 -4.29 -1.25
CA THR A 252 3.52 -5.40 -1.69
C THR A 252 2.82 -6.75 -1.52
N ALA A 253 2.14 -6.98 -0.39
CA ALA A 253 1.38 -8.20 -0.16
C ALA A 253 0.19 -8.35 -1.13
N GLU A 254 -0.56 -7.26 -1.36
CA GLU A 254 -1.65 -7.23 -2.33
C GLU A 254 -1.16 -7.57 -3.74
N ARG A 255 -0.04 -7.01 -4.20
CA ARG A 255 0.56 -7.31 -5.50
C ARG A 255 0.83 -8.80 -5.68
N VAL A 256 1.36 -9.45 -4.64
CA VAL A 256 1.62 -10.91 -4.66
C VAL A 256 0.32 -11.70 -4.65
N MET A 257 -0.67 -11.30 -3.84
CA MET A 257 -1.96 -11.98 -3.80
C MET A 257 -2.71 -11.85 -5.15
N ARG A 258 -2.73 -10.65 -5.73
CA ARG A 258 -3.29 -10.42 -7.08
C ARG A 258 -2.56 -11.20 -8.17
N TYR A 259 -1.23 -11.33 -8.08
CA TYR A 259 -0.43 -12.14 -9.00
C TYR A 259 -0.87 -13.60 -8.99
N TYR A 260 -1.28 -14.12 -7.85
CA TYR A 260 -1.83 -15.46 -7.71
C TYR A 260 -3.35 -15.56 -7.99
N GLY A 261 -4.00 -14.47 -8.36
CA GLY A 261 -5.45 -14.43 -8.60
C GLY A 261 -6.30 -14.48 -7.32
N ILE A 262 -5.73 -14.15 -6.18
CA ILE A 262 -6.41 -14.13 -4.88
C ILE A 262 -7.04 -12.74 -4.66
N PRO A 263 -8.37 -12.64 -4.53
CA PRO A 263 -9.08 -11.37 -4.45
C PRO A 263 -9.01 -10.76 -3.04
N VAL A 264 -7.91 -10.11 -2.73
CA VAL A 264 -7.71 -9.34 -1.49
C VAL A 264 -7.27 -7.93 -1.86
N ASP A 265 -7.79 -6.93 -1.18
CA ASP A 265 -7.40 -5.55 -1.39
C ASP A 265 -6.61 -4.95 -0.22
N GLU A 266 -6.05 -3.76 -0.42
CA GLU A 266 -5.21 -3.10 0.55
C GLU A 266 -5.93 -2.77 1.86
N HIS A 267 -7.23 -2.41 1.83
CA HIS A 267 -7.98 -2.07 3.04
C HIS A 267 -8.13 -3.28 3.97
N GLU A 268 -8.39 -4.44 3.38
CA GLU A 268 -8.49 -5.71 4.11
C GLU A 268 -7.14 -6.13 4.69
N LEU A 269 -6.09 -6.02 3.90
CA LEU A 269 -4.73 -6.33 4.34
C LEU A 269 -4.26 -5.34 5.43
N ALA A 270 -4.60 -4.05 5.30
CA ALA A 270 -4.30 -3.03 6.30
C ALA A 270 -5.01 -3.30 7.65
N GLU A 271 -6.28 -3.69 7.62
CA GLU A 271 -7.02 -4.10 8.81
C GLU A 271 -6.37 -5.32 9.48
N MET A 272 -6.08 -6.36 8.69
CA MET A 272 -5.42 -7.59 9.18
C MET A 272 -4.09 -7.29 9.87
N ALA A 273 -3.27 -6.44 9.30
CA ALA A 273 -1.96 -6.06 9.83
C ALA A 273 -2.01 -4.99 10.92
N ASN A 274 -3.21 -4.52 11.29
CA ASN A 274 -3.41 -3.43 12.25
C ASN A 274 -2.63 -2.15 11.86
N THR A 275 -2.65 -1.82 10.58
CA THR A 275 -2.01 -0.63 10.00
C THR A 275 -2.60 0.65 10.57
N SER A 276 -1.80 1.71 10.69
CA SER A 276 -2.27 3.04 11.08
C SER A 276 -1.48 4.14 10.36
N ALA A 277 -2.11 5.28 10.11
CA ALA A 277 -1.51 6.43 9.46
C ALA A 277 -0.22 6.94 10.14
N THR A 278 -0.08 6.73 11.46
CA THR A 278 1.05 7.23 12.25
C THR A 278 2.21 6.25 12.37
N ARG A 279 1.96 4.94 12.23
CA ARG A 279 2.96 3.89 12.46
C ARG A 279 3.23 3.04 11.23
N GLY A 280 2.42 3.20 10.17
CA GLY A 280 2.48 2.33 9.00
C GLY A 280 2.13 0.87 9.33
N THR A 281 2.68 -0.04 8.55
CA THR A 281 2.49 -1.49 8.67
C THR A 281 3.78 -2.16 9.12
N SER A 282 3.69 -3.06 10.09
CA SER A 282 4.81 -3.92 10.48
C SER A 282 4.85 -5.17 9.59
N ASP A 283 6.00 -5.46 9.00
CA ASP A 283 6.25 -6.70 8.22
C ASP A 283 5.85 -7.94 9.04
N ALA A 284 6.29 -8.00 10.29
CA ALA A 284 5.99 -9.13 11.17
C ALA A 284 4.49 -9.27 11.45
N ALA A 285 3.77 -8.15 11.64
CA ALA A 285 2.32 -8.20 11.88
C ALA A 285 1.57 -8.66 10.62
N MET A 286 1.96 -8.21 9.43
CA MET A 286 1.37 -8.66 8.17
C MET A 286 1.60 -10.16 7.96
N LEU A 287 2.85 -10.60 8.03
CA LEU A 287 3.19 -12.01 7.81
C LEU A 287 2.54 -12.95 8.82
N ASP A 288 2.43 -12.53 10.10
CA ASP A 288 1.73 -13.29 11.13
C ASP A 288 0.22 -13.38 10.86
N SER A 289 -0.40 -12.31 10.37
CA SER A 289 -1.80 -12.29 9.97
C SER A 289 -2.05 -13.20 8.75
N LEU A 290 -1.21 -13.13 7.73
CA LEU A 290 -1.29 -14.02 6.58
C LEU A 290 -1.09 -15.49 6.95
N LYS A 291 -0.17 -15.79 7.89
CA LYS A 291 0.00 -17.16 8.43
C LYS A 291 -1.25 -17.67 9.13
N LYS A 292 -1.93 -16.83 9.93
CA LYS A 292 -3.18 -17.19 10.61
C LYS A 292 -4.33 -17.46 9.63
N LEU A 293 -4.33 -16.78 8.49
CA LEU A 293 -5.34 -16.91 7.45
C LEU A 293 -4.91 -17.82 6.28
N SER A 294 -3.75 -18.47 6.36
CA SER A 294 -3.14 -19.23 5.27
C SER A 294 -4.09 -20.25 4.64
N GLN A 295 -4.83 -21.01 5.43
CA GLN A 295 -5.82 -21.99 4.95
C GLN A 295 -6.99 -21.32 4.21
N ARG A 296 -7.43 -20.18 4.70
CA ARG A 296 -8.55 -19.43 4.14
C ARG A 296 -8.17 -18.71 2.85
N LEU A 297 -6.99 -18.10 2.84
CA LEU A 297 -6.42 -17.41 1.67
C LEU A 297 -5.73 -18.38 0.69
N GLN A 298 -5.68 -19.68 1.01
CA GLN A 298 -5.01 -20.70 0.21
C GLN A 298 -3.55 -20.34 -0.11
N VAL A 299 -2.84 -19.76 0.86
CA VAL A 299 -1.42 -19.37 0.74
C VAL A 299 -0.59 -19.92 1.87
N LYS A 300 0.70 -20.08 1.60
CA LYS A 300 1.73 -20.44 2.56
C LYS A 300 2.77 -19.32 2.63
N VAL A 301 3.03 -18.83 3.84
CA VAL A 301 4.07 -17.83 4.08
C VAL A 301 5.34 -18.53 4.52
N ARG A 302 6.44 -18.30 3.80
CA ARG A 302 7.76 -18.82 4.16
C ARG A 302 8.72 -17.70 4.53
N PHE A 303 9.46 -17.90 5.60
CA PHE A 303 10.62 -17.10 5.94
C PHE A 303 11.85 -17.66 5.23
N LEU A 304 12.57 -16.84 4.49
CA LEU A 304 13.76 -17.24 3.74
C LEU A 304 15.04 -16.78 4.45
N GLU A 305 15.12 -15.51 4.80
CA GLU A 305 16.30 -14.89 5.42
C GLU A 305 15.84 -13.71 6.30
N GLY A 306 16.59 -13.38 7.34
CA GLY A 306 16.33 -12.20 8.17
C GLY A 306 17.41 -11.99 9.21
N MET A 307 17.59 -10.74 9.60
CA MET A 307 18.59 -10.35 10.59
C MET A 307 18.05 -10.54 12.01
N ASP A 308 18.53 -11.56 12.69
CA ASP A 308 18.32 -11.72 14.12
C ASP A 308 19.24 -10.79 14.95
N VAL A 309 19.01 -10.75 16.25
CA VAL A 309 19.81 -9.95 17.19
C VAL A 309 21.32 -10.28 17.09
N ARG A 310 21.68 -11.56 16.89
CA ARG A 310 23.08 -11.99 16.80
C ARG A 310 23.74 -11.48 15.53
N GLN A 311 23.00 -11.54 14.41
CA GLN A 311 23.46 -11.03 13.11
C GLN A 311 23.60 -9.51 13.11
N ILE A 312 22.68 -8.77 13.75
CA ILE A 312 22.81 -7.32 13.92
C ILE A 312 24.04 -6.96 14.77
N LEU A 313 24.25 -7.66 15.88
CA LEU A 313 25.43 -7.44 16.72
C LEU A 313 26.74 -7.84 16.02
N ALA A 314 26.72 -8.87 15.17
CA ALA A 314 27.85 -9.26 14.35
C ALA A 314 28.16 -8.17 13.30
N LEU A 315 27.15 -7.63 12.64
CA LEU A 315 27.29 -6.51 11.70
C LEU A 315 27.88 -5.28 12.40
N ILE A 316 27.39 -4.90 13.58
CA ILE A 316 27.94 -3.78 14.34
C ILE A 316 29.44 -3.99 14.66
N ARG A 317 29.83 -5.20 15.09
CA ARG A 317 31.24 -5.51 15.37
C ARG A 317 32.10 -5.39 14.11
N GLU A 318 31.65 -5.96 13.01
CA GLU A 318 32.36 -5.93 11.73
C GLU A 318 32.50 -4.50 11.18
N TYR A 319 31.38 -3.72 11.25
CA TYR A 319 31.40 -2.31 10.89
C TYR A 319 32.38 -1.52 11.78
N ASN A 320 32.31 -1.68 13.09
CA ASN A 320 33.15 -0.94 14.05
C ASN A 320 34.64 -1.26 13.89
N LEU A 321 35.00 -2.47 13.47
CA LEU A 321 36.37 -2.80 13.11
C LEU A 321 36.86 -1.93 11.95
N ARG A 322 36.10 -1.90 10.84
CA ARG A 322 36.41 -1.09 9.66
C ARG A 322 36.35 0.42 9.92
N ALA A 323 35.42 0.87 10.74
CA ALA A 323 35.28 2.28 11.09
C ALA A 323 36.48 2.78 11.86
N ARG A 324 37.06 1.98 12.80
CA ARG A 324 38.28 2.31 13.50
C ARG A 324 39.47 2.39 12.56
N GLU A 325 39.65 1.44 11.67
CA GLU A 325 40.70 1.44 10.64
C GLU A 325 40.61 2.66 9.71
N ALA A 326 39.37 3.06 9.34
CA ALA A 326 39.13 4.22 8.50
C ALA A 326 39.01 5.55 9.26
N GLN A 327 39.22 5.56 10.56
CA GLN A 327 39.07 6.74 11.43
C GLN A 327 37.67 7.39 11.31
N GLN A 328 36.63 6.56 11.17
CA GLN A 328 35.24 6.97 11.09
C GLN A 328 34.52 6.70 12.42
N PRO A 329 33.37 7.36 12.66
CA PRO A 329 32.56 7.13 13.85
C PRO A 329 32.14 5.65 13.95
N VAL A 330 32.22 5.09 15.15
CA VAL A 330 31.73 3.76 15.47
C VAL A 330 30.27 3.83 15.92
N VAL A 331 29.53 2.77 15.67
CA VAL A 331 28.20 2.59 16.25
C VAL A 331 28.38 2.26 17.74
N PRO A 332 27.76 3.03 18.65
CA PRO A 332 27.89 2.81 20.09
C PRO A 332 27.21 1.51 20.52
N ASP A 333 27.50 1.09 21.76
CA ASP A 333 26.81 -0.03 22.37
C ASP A 333 25.29 0.22 22.38
N GLN A 334 24.55 -0.77 21.94
CA GLN A 334 23.11 -0.74 21.89
C GLN A 334 22.55 -1.17 23.25
N GLY A 335 21.48 -0.51 23.68
CA GLY A 335 20.73 -0.95 24.85
C GLY A 335 20.01 -2.28 24.63
N PRO A 336 19.09 -2.66 25.52
CA PRO A 336 18.37 -3.94 25.43
C PRO A 336 17.42 -4.03 24.23
N VAL A 337 17.10 -2.91 23.59
CA VAL A 337 16.26 -2.84 22.38
C VAL A 337 17.13 -2.35 21.23
N LEU A 338 17.18 -3.14 20.15
CA LEU A 338 17.91 -2.78 18.93
C LEU A 338 16.96 -2.07 17.97
N ASP A 339 17.27 -0.81 17.64
CA ASP A 339 16.63 -0.07 16.56
C ASP A 339 17.47 -0.19 15.28
N VAL A 340 17.07 -1.09 14.38
CA VAL A 340 17.83 -1.37 13.15
C VAL A 340 17.95 -0.13 12.28
N GLN A 341 16.90 0.67 12.14
CA GLN A 341 16.95 1.90 11.34
C GLN A 341 17.95 2.89 11.93
N GLN A 342 17.95 3.09 13.24
CA GLN A 342 18.90 3.98 13.92
C GLN A 342 20.34 3.48 13.78
N ILE A 343 20.55 2.16 13.89
CA ILE A 343 21.86 1.53 13.71
C ILE A 343 22.39 1.81 12.29
N TYR A 344 21.58 1.58 11.27
CA TYR A 344 21.96 1.81 9.87
C TYR A 344 22.21 3.31 9.58
N THR A 345 21.41 4.20 10.17
CA THR A 345 21.57 5.65 10.05
C THR A 345 22.91 6.14 10.62
N ALA A 346 23.42 5.47 11.65
CA ALA A 346 24.71 5.83 12.27
C ALA A 346 25.92 5.29 11.49
N MET A 347 25.70 4.44 10.47
CA MET A 347 26.79 3.82 9.71
C MET A 347 27.16 4.64 8.46
N ASN A 348 28.46 4.71 8.15
CA ASN A 348 28.93 5.19 6.86
C ASN A 348 28.54 4.16 5.78
N PRO A 349 27.86 4.55 4.66
CA PRO A 349 27.36 3.63 3.66
C PRO A 349 28.43 2.72 3.02
N ALA A 350 29.61 3.28 2.73
CA ALA A 350 30.68 2.50 2.10
C ALA A 350 31.25 1.43 3.05
N LEU A 351 31.40 1.78 4.34
CA LEU A 351 31.86 0.85 5.36
C LEU A 351 30.80 -0.19 5.72
N LEU A 352 29.52 0.19 5.71
CA LEU A 352 28.40 -0.73 5.85
C LEU A 352 28.41 -1.76 4.73
N LYS A 353 28.53 -1.30 3.47
CA LYS A 353 28.64 -2.22 2.32
C LYS A 353 29.82 -3.16 2.46
N ALA A 354 31.00 -2.64 2.82
CA ALA A 354 32.19 -3.47 3.06
C ALA A 354 31.98 -4.48 4.18
N ALA A 355 31.27 -4.10 5.27
CA ALA A 355 30.94 -4.99 6.38
C ALA A 355 29.93 -6.06 5.99
N ARG A 356 28.91 -5.74 5.18
CA ARG A 356 27.87 -6.68 4.72
C ARG A 356 28.38 -7.66 3.68
N THR A 357 29.31 -7.22 2.82
CA THR A 357 29.78 -8.04 1.68
C THR A 357 31.12 -8.73 1.92
N HIS A 358 31.70 -8.64 3.14
CA HIS A 358 32.98 -9.27 3.44
C HIS A 358 32.91 -10.80 3.37
N ASN A 359 31.79 -11.39 3.76
CA ASN A 359 31.52 -12.81 3.64
C ASN A 359 30.89 -13.12 2.29
N LYS A 360 31.73 -13.48 1.31
CA LYS A 360 31.28 -13.80 -0.03
C LYS A 360 30.26 -14.94 -0.06
N ALA A 361 30.38 -15.93 0.81
CA ALA A 361 29.46 -17.08 0.84
C ALA A 361 28.01 -16.66 1.22
N GLU A 362 27.84 -15.62 2.04
CA GLU A 362 26.51 -15.09 2.35
C GLU A 362 25.90 -14.38 1.14
N VAL A 363 26.71 -13.60 0.42
CA VAL A 363 26.28 -12.92 -0.81
C VAL A 363 25.90 -13.93 -1.89
N ASP A 364 26.73 -14.98 -2.07
CA ASP A 364 26.45 -16.04 -3.05
C ASP A 364 25.17 -16.82 -2.68
N ARG A 365 24.95 -17.12 -1.38
CA ARG A 365 23.72 -17.75 -0.90
C ARG A 365 22.49 -16.88 -1.13
N PHE A 366 22.58 -15.58 -0.86
CA PHE A 366 21.52 -14.64 -1.17
C PHE A 366 21.17 -14.66 -2.66
N GLN A 367 22.16 -14.58 -3.53
CA GLN A 367 21.97 -14.62 -4.98
C GLN A 367 21.34 -15.95 -5.44
N GLN A 368 21.80 -17.08 -4.91
CA GLN A 368 21.23 -18.39 -5.24
C GLN A 368 19.78 -18.50 -4.79
N MET A 369 19.45 -18.02 -3.59
CA MET A 369 18.09 -18.01 -3.06
C MET A 369 17.15 -17.20 -3.95
N VAL A 370 17.60 -16.04 -4.46
CA VAL A 370 16.82 -15.25 -5.41
C VAL A 370 16.59 -16.06 -6.70
N GLN A 371 17.63 -16.67 -7.27
CA GLN A 371 17.49 -17.45 -8.50
C GLN A 371 16.50 -18.62 -8.32
N ASP A 372 16.63 -19.37 -7.24
CA ASP A 372 15.80 -20.56 -6.96
C ASP A 372 14.29 -20.21 -6.89
N HIS A 373 13.93 -19.04 -6.34
CA HIS A 373 12.54 -18.63 -6.24
C HIS A 373 12.03 -17.98 -7.54
N ILE A 374 12.84 -17.12 -8.14
CA ILE A 374 12.46 -16.47 -9.41
C ILE A 374 12.27 -17.49 -10.53
N ASP A 375 13.13 -18.50 -10.65
CA ASP A 375 12.99 -19.56 -11.65
C ASP A 375 11.70 -20.39 -11.48
N GLN A 376 11.11 -20.37 -10.27
CA GLN A 376 9.81 -20.99 -9.97
C GLN A 376 8.64 -20.02 -10.13
N GLY A 377 8.87 -18.78 -10.53
CA GLY A 377 7.83 -17.75 -10.63
C GLY A 377 7.32 -17.26 -9.28
N ILE A 378 8.13 -17.34 -8.23
CA ILE A 378 7.79 -16.94 -6.86
C ILE A 378 8.46 -15.58 -6.57
N PRO A 379 7.71 -14.47 -6.52
CA PRO A 379 8.25 -13.16 -6.14
C PRO A 379 8.62 -13.15 -4.65
N ILE A 380 9.70 -12.45 -4.31
CA ILE A 380 10.18 -12.39 -2.93
C ILE A 380 9.82 -11.06 -2.30
N LEU A 381 9.08 -11.09 -1.19
CA LEU A 381 8.86 -9.93 -0.33
C LEU A 381 10.20 -9.56 0.31
N TRP A 382 10.71 -8.39 -0.01
CA TRP A 382 12.05 -7.96 0.31
C TRP A 382 12.05 -6.74 1.23
N SER A 383 12.27 -6.98 2.51
CA SER A 383 12.39 -5.92 3.52
C SER A 383 13.79 -5.33 3.50
N VAL A 384 13.87 -4.01 3.40
CA VAL A 384 15.12 -3.27 3.21
C VAL A 384 15.20 -2.03 4.10
N ILE A 385 16.42 -1.52 4.28
CA ILE A 385 16.64 -0.14 4.73
C ILE A 385 17.03 0.68 3.49
N VAL A 386 16.12 1.52 3.01
CA VAL A 386 16.40 2.45 1.91
C VAL A 386 17.33 3.58 2.34
N GLY A 387 18.01 4.21 1.38
CA GLY A 387 18.90 5.34 1.63
C GLY A 387 20.32 4.96 2.11
N VAL A 388 20.62 3.66 2.26
CA VAL A 388 21.97 3.18 2.67
C VAL A 388 22.87 2.82 1.50
N VAL A 389 22.29 2.70 0.30
CA VAL A 389 23.04 2.57 -0.95
C VAL A 389 22.53 3.63 -1.95
N PRO A 390 23.35 4.04 -2.94
CA PRO A 390 22.90 4.97 -3.96
C PRO A 390 21.79 4.36 -4.84
N GLU A 391 20.67 5.05 -4.93
CA GLU A 391 19.56 4.71 -5.82
C GLU A 391 19.05 5.98 -6.50
N ALA A 392 18.67 5.87 -7.78
CA ALA A 392 18.00 6.95 -8.49
C ALA A 392 16.52 7.01 -8.10
N ASN A 393 15.93 8.20 -8.09
CA ASN A 393 14.49 8.44 -7.91
C ASN A 393 13.88 7.98 -6.57
N VAL A 394 14.68 7.63 -5.57
CA VAL A 394 14.22 7.19 -4.25
C VAL A 394 14.03 8.39 -3.32
N PRO A 395 12.99 8.43 -2.48
CA PRO A 395 12.84 9.47 -1.46
C PRO A 395 14.10 9.62 -0.61
N LYS A 396 14.50 10.87 -0.36
CA LYS A 396 15.69 11.14 0.49
C LYS A 396 15.36 10.79 1.94
N GLY A 397 16.17 9.94 2.53
CA GLY A 397 16.07 9.54 3.92
C GLY A 397 16.46 8.08 4.10
N ILE A 398 16.75 7.69 5.35
CA ILE A 398 17.01 6.30 5.72
C ILE A 398 15.78 5.78 6.44
N GLY A 399 15.21 4.67 5.95
CA GLY A 399 13.99 4.11 6.51
C GLY A 399 13.75 2.66 6.11
N GLY A 400 12.92 1.97 6.92
CA GLY A 400 12.43 0.64 6.57
C GLY A 400 11.44 0.71 5.42
N HIS A 401 11.53 -0.25 4.48
CA HIS A 401 10.66 -0.34 3.33
C HIS A 401 10.53 -1.78 2.86
N MET A 402 9.43 -2.11 2.18
CA MET A 402 9.22 -3.42 1.57
C MET A 402 9.07 -3.28 0.06
N ARG A 403 9.77 -4.13 -0.67
CA ARG A 403 9.81 -4.24 -2.13
C ARG A 403 9.54 -5.67 -2.57
N LEU A 404 9.46 -5.90 -3.86
CA LEU A 404 9.47 -7.23 -4.45
C LEU A 404 10.73 -7.45 -5.26
N ILE A 405 11.50 -8.51 -4.96
CA ILE A 405 12.45 -9.04 -5.94
C ILE A 405 11.63 -9.85 -6.93
N ILE A 406 11.76 -9.49 -8.19
CA ILE A 406 11.03 -10.11 -9.31
C ILE A 406 11.97 -10.69 -10.37
N GLY A 407 13.29 -10.57 -10.21
CA GLY A 407 14.23 -11.09 -11.18
C GLY A 407 15.68 -10.93 -10.80
N TYR A 408 16.52 -11.39 -11.69
CA TYR A 408 17.97 -11.31 -11.58
C TYR A 408 18.65 -11.28 -12.96
N ASN A 409 19.90 -10.85 -12.99
CA ASN A 409 20.77 -10.97 -14.17
C ASN A 409 22.16 -11.41 -13.70
N THR A 410 22.54 -12.66 -14.05
CA THR A 410 23.83 -13.22 -13.64
C THR A 410 25.01 -12.62 -14.41
N SER A 411 24.80 -12.19 -15.65
CA SER A 411 25.88 -11.62 -16.50
C SER A 411 26.32 -10.24 -16.02
N THR A 412 25.38 -9.44 -15.50
CA THR A 412 25.65 -8.10 -14.93
C THR A 412 25.75 -8.12 -13.41
N ASN A 413 25.52 -9.25 -12.77
CA ASN A 413 25.49 -9.42 -11.32
C ASN A 413 24.51 -8.47 -10.62
N GLN A 414 23.26 -8.45 -11.11
CA GLN A 414 22.20 -7.56 -10.62
C GLN A 414 20.97 -8.33 -10.13
N ILE A 415 20.27 -7.71 -9.18
CA ILE A 415 18.90 -8.04 -8.78
C ILE A 415 17.95 -7.10 -9.52
N LEU A 416 16.83 -7.66 -9.99
CA LEU A 416 15.72 -6.91 -10.56
C LEU A 416 14.60 -6.89 -9.54
N TYR A 417 14.10 -5.69 -9.25
CA TYR A 417 13.06 -5.52 -8.23
C TYR A 417 11.99 -4.53 -8.71
N SER A 418 10.87 -4.57 -8.05
CA SER A 418 9.74 -3.67 -8.26
C SER A 418 9.34 -3.03 -6.94
N ASP A 419 9.01 -1.74 -6.99
CA ASP A 419 8.55 -0.99 -5.84
C ASP A 419 7.05 -0.67 -5.95
N SER A 420 6.40 -0.36 -4.84
CA SER A 420 4.99 0.03 -4.79
C SER A 420 4.79 1.55 -4.78
N TRP A 421 5.68 2.29 -5.42
CA TRP A 421 5.58 3.76 -5.56
C TRP A 421 4.89 4.19 -6.86
N GLY A 422 4.10 3.32 -7.46
CA GLY A 422 3.32 3.59 -8.65
C GLY A 422 4.08 3.46 -9.95
N PRO A 423 3.56 4.07 -11.04
CA PRO A 423 4.13 3.95 -12.37
C PRO A 423 5.58 4.43 -12.45
N GLY A 424 6.39 3.66 -13.17
CA GLY A 424 7.83 3.93 -13.32
C GLY A 424 8.71 3.19 -12.31
N PHE A 425 8.11 2.44 -11.37
CA PHE A 425 8.83 1.61 -10.40
C PHE A 425 8.55 0.12 -10.57
N GLU A 426 8.03 -0.27 -11.73
CA GLU A 426 7.69 -1.67 -12.05
C GLU A 426 8.94 -2.55 -12.19
N LEU A 427 10.04 -1.98 -12.68
CA LEU A 427 11.28 -2.69 -12.94
C LEU A 427 12.50 -1.82 -12.67
N GLU A 428 13.08 -2.00 -11.53
CA GLU A 428 14.33 -1.38 -11.10
C GLU A 428 15.43 -2.43 -10.98
N ARG A 429 16.69 -2.00 -10.92
CA ARG A 429 17.83 -2.90 -10.80
C ARG A 429 18.94 -2.33 -9.93
N MET A 430 19.62 -3.22 -9.24
CA MET A 430 20.82 -2.86 -8.48
C MET A 430 21.82 -4.01 -8.41
N PRO A 431 23.12 -3.71 -8.15
CA PRO A 431 24.14 -4.74 -7.93
C PRO A 431 23.76 -5.64 -6.75
N VAL A 432 24.04 -6.95 -6.86
CA VAL A 432 23.77 -7.94 -5.80
C VAL A 432 24.35 -7.51 -4.45
N GLY A 433 25.58 -6.94 -4.43
CA GLY A 433 26.19 -6.49 -3.19
C GLY A 433 25.47 -5.30 -2.53
N ASP A 434 24.85 -4.41 -3.32
CA ASP A 434 24.02 -3.32 -2.81
C ASP A 434 22.70 -3.85 -2.28
N ALA A 435 22.05 -4.76 -3.01
CA ALA A 435 20.84 -5.43 -2.57
C ALA A 435 21.05 -6.16 -1.24
N TRP A 436 22.13 -6.95 -1.12
CA TRP A 436 22.47 -7.63 0.13
C TRP A 436 22.73 -6.64 1.27
N THR A 437 23.39 -5.51 0.98
CA THR A 437 23.71 -4.49 1.99
C THR A 437 22.46 -3.92 2.66
N MET A 438 21.42 -3.65 1.89
CA MET A 438 20.18 -3.07 2.41
C MET A 438 19.18 -4.10 2.92
N THR A 439 19.36 -5.40 2.63
CA THR A 439 18.43 -6.47 3.04
C THR A 439 18.38 -6.63 4.56
N THR A 440 17.16 -6.63 5.10
CA THR A 440 16.89 -6.94 6.52
C THR A 440 16.10 -8.24 6.68
N ALA A 441 15.19 -8.55 5.75
CA ALA A 441 14.48 -9.83 5.70
C ALA A 441 14.00 -10.15 4.29
N MET A 442 13.78 -11.44 4.05
CA MET A 442 13.13 -11.95 2.84
C MET A 442 12.10 -13.02 3.20
N ASN A 443 10.95 -12.93 2.55
CA ASN A 443 9.85 -13.87 2.75
C ASN A 443 9.19 -14.16 1.41
N THR A 444 8.41 -15.26 1.33
CA THR A 444 7.51 -15.53 0.22
C THR A 444 6.08 -15.71 0.70
N ILE A 445 5.15 -15.41 -0.18
CA ILE A 445 3.75 -15.84 -0.12
C ILE A 445 3.58 -16.77 -1.32
N GLU A 446 3.18 -17.99 -1.10
CA GLU A 446 3.08 -19.03 -2.12
C GLU A 446 1.66 -19.59 -2.13
N PRO A 447 1.03 -19.87 -3.28
CA PRO A 447 -0.29 -20.51 -3.30
C PRO A 447 -0.19 -21.95 -2.77
N ILE A 448 -1.23 -22.40 -2.04
CA ILE A 448 -1.38 -23.79 -1.64
C ILE A 448 -2.03 -24.53 -2.81
N GLY A 449 -1.34 -25.45 -3.45
CA GLY A 449 -1.91 -26.25 -4.56
C GLY A 449 -1.02 -26.40 -5.81
N GLY A 450 0.15 -25.74 -5.86
CA GLY A 450 1.20 -26.14 -6.79
C GLY A 450 1.91 -27.38 -6.24
N SER A 451 1.93 -28.47 -7.01
CA SER A 451 2.58 -29.76 -6.78
C SER A 451 3.40 -29.83 -5.47
N GLU A 452 2.79 -30.30 -4.37
CA GLU A 452 3.57 -30.78 -3.25
C GLU A 452 4.36 -31.98 -3.76
N ASP A 453 5.66 -31.81 -3.87
CA ASP A 453 6.60 -32.89 -3.92
C ASP A 453 6.42 -33.67 -2.61
N GLU A 454 5.62 -34.72 -2.64
CA GLU A 454 5.65 -35.76 -1.63
C GLU A 454 7.03 -36.46 -1.73
N GLY A 455 8.02 -35.80 -1.17
CA GLY A 455 9.31 -36.44 -0.92
C GLY A 455 9.14 -37.47 0.17
N PRO A 456 9.82 -38.64 0.04
CA PRO A 456 9.67 -39.82 0.89
C PRO A 456 10.05 -39.61 2.34
#